data_c107cbad3e1965f1f5d9ec05180f3761
#
_entry.id   c107cbad3e1965f1f5d9ec05180f3761
#
_cell.length_a   1.000
_cell.length_b   1.000
_cell.length_c   1.000
_cell.angle_alpha   90.00
_cell.angle_beta   90.00
_cell.angle_gamma   90.00
#
_symmetry.space_group_name_H-M   'P 1'
#
loop_
_entity.id
_entity.type
_entity.pdbx_description
1 polymer ?
#
loop_
_entity_poly.entity_id
_entity_poly.type
_entity_poly.pdbx_seq_one_letter_code
_entity_poly.pdbx_strand_id
1 'polypeptide(L)'
;MWDFKLLNATQTLEKTMAYVIYRLAMYLVLSLTLIFGILAGTGTGLILDSLFTTSGLFVGAGGFIGFAIFAFVLYWFRANWFYSIKAPHIALLNEPGIHQGWVRVVHARSLVRERFPTAAELYILDKRIQVVLAYLFRQNTEVGQRLSKLGDTIFSRLITRVSEIPATSVHETIIAECLKNASLSASGVATGALALYAQNFKPLFKNAGILLGLNVIASLGVVLLMLTPIGWIDEIIPVEFGIWTYVFALLLTWPIKSALFDPIVLAAMMSVFADLTRGQNIDPEWEVNLSKHSPEFASIKKQAEFLDRT
;
A
#
# COMPACT_ATOMS: atom_id res chain seq x y z
N MET A 1 -9.35 22.52 -8.54
CA MET A 1 -10.12 21.48 -9.22
C MET A 1 -9.24 20.24 -9.24
N TRP A 2 -9.77 19.03 -9.16
CA TRP A 2 -9.01 17.76 -9.28
C TRP A 2 -8.92 17.34 -10.75
N ASP A 3 -7.90 16.55 -11.09
CA ASP A 3 -7.61 16.17 -12.48
C ASP A 3 -7.91 14.69 -12.76
N PHE A 4 -8.35 13.92 -11.74
CA PHE A 4 -8.66 12.50 -11.87
C PHE A 4 -10.12 12.24 -12.27
N LYS A 5 -10.32 11.12 -12.98
CA LYS A 5 -11.64 10.64 -13.45
C LYS A 5 -12.00 9.34 -12.72
N LEU A 6 -12.73 9.44 -11.59
CA LEU A 6 -13.11 8.27 -10.80
C LEU A 6 -13.92 7.24 -11.61
N LEU A 7 -14.81 7.69 -12.50
CA LEU A 7 -15.58 6.77 -13.33
C LEU A 7 -14.69 5.88 -14.20
N ASN A 8 -13.64 6.44 -14.79
CA ASN A 8 -12.70 5.66 -15.60
C ASN A 8 -11.92 4.65 -14.72
N ALA A 9 -11.54 5.07 -13.51
CA ALA A 9 -10.84 4.20 -12.56
C ALA A 9 -11.73 3.02 -12.10
N THR A 10 -13.01 3.27 -11.83
CA THR A 10 -13.97 2.20 -11.47
C THR A 10 -14.23 1.26 -12.64
N GLN A 11 -14.35 1.75 -13.87
CA GLN A 11 -14.47 0.92 -15.07
C GLN A 11 -13.22 0.05 -15.30
N THR A 12 -12.04 0.59 -15.03
CA THR A 12 -10.79 -0.18 -15.10
C THR A 12 -10.77 -1.29 -14.05
N LEU A 13 -11.23 -1.00 -12.83
CA LEU A 13 -11.38 -2.01 -11.79
C LEU A 13 -12.39 -3.09 -12.17
N GLU A 14 -13.54 -2.71 -12.70
CA GLU A 14 -14.57 -3.66 -13.16
C GLU A 14 -14.01 -4.66 -14.18
N LYS A 15 -13.22 -4.18 -15.13
CA LYS A 15 -12.53 -5.05 -16.08
C LYS A 15 -11.55 -6.02 -15.43
N THR A 16 -11.06 -5.77 -14.22
CA THR A 16 -10.16 -6.64 -13.45
C THR A 16 -10.86 -7.39 -12.30
N MET A 17 -12.20 -7.49 -12.32
CA MET A 17 -13.00 -8.00 -11.21
C MET A 17 -12.59 -9.40 -10.72
N ALA A 18 -12.21 -10.32 -11.62
CA ALA A 18 -11.73 -11.64 -11.23
C ALA A 18 -10.49 -11.55 -10.29
N TYR A 19 -9.61 -10.59 -10.54
CA TYR A 19 -8.45 -10.36 -9.67
C TYR A 19 -8.84 -9.65 -8.37
N VAL A 20 -9.82 -8.75 -8.42
CA VAL A 20 -10.36 -8.10 -7.21
C VAL A 20 -10.93 -9.14 -6.24
N ILE A 21 -11.72 -10.10 -6.74
CA ILE A 21 -12.27 -11.19 -5.93
C ILE A 21 -11.15 -12.05 -5.34
N TYR A 22 -10.15 -12.43 -6.16
CA TYR A 22 -8.97 -13.15 -5.68
C TYR A 22 -8.26 -12.37 -4.57
N ARG A 23 -8.01 -11.08 -4.77
CA ARG A 23 -7.36 -10.20 -3.82
C ARG A 23 -8.18 -10.05 -2.53
N LEU A 24 -9.50 -9.88 -2.65
CA LEU A 24 -10.41 -9.83 -1.51
C LEU A 24 -10.32 -11.11 -0.66
N ALA A 25 -10.39 -12.29 -1.30
CA ALA A 25 -10.28 -13.57 -0.62
C ALA A 25 -8.95 -13.70 0.13
N MET A 26 -7.84 -13.32 -0.51
CA MET A 26 -6.51 -13.41 0.11
C MET A 26 -6.36 -12.45 1.30
N TYR A 27 -6.83 -11.21 1.20
CA TYR A 27 -6.81 -10.27 2.33
C TYR A 27 -7.77 -10.68 3.45
N LEU A 28 -8.92 -11.31 3.09
CA LEU A 28 -9.84 -11.86 4.08
C LEU A 28 -9.19 -12.99 4.89
N VAL A 29 -8.47 -13.91 4.23
CA VAL A 29 -7.71 -14.96 4.92
C VAL A 29 -6.70 -14.36 5.90
N LEU A 30 -5.96 -13.29 5.51
CA LEU A 30 -5.04 -12.61 6.42
C LEU A 30 -5.76 -11.99 7.62
N SER A 31 -6.87 -11.33 7.35
CA SER A 31 -7.68 -10.69 8.40
C SER A 31 -8.20 -11.72 9.40
N LEU A 32 -8.75 -12.84 8.89
CA LEU A 32 -9.22 -13.94 9.72
C LEU A 32 -8.07 -14.61 10.51
N THR A 33 -6.87 -14.68 9.92
CA THR A 33 -5.67 -15.16 10.62
C THR A 33 -5.30 -14.28 11.83
N LEU A 34 -5.39 -12.95 11.68
CA LEU A 34 -5.17 -12.02 12.80
C LEU A 34 -6.26 -12.13 13.86
N ILE A 35 -7.53 -12.23 13.45
CA ILE A 35 -8.66 -12.44 14.37
C ILE A 35 -8.48 -13.76 15.14
N PHE A 36 -8.11 -14.83 14.45
CA PHE A 36 -7.81 -16.10 15.09
C PHE A 36 -6.68 -15.98 16.12
N GLY A 37 -5.62 -15.23 15.80
CA GLY A 37 -4.52 -14.96 16.73
C GLY A 37 -5.01 -14.27 18.01
N ILE A 38 -5.88 -13.27 17.88
CA ILE A 38 -6.50 -12.57 19.02
C ILE A 38 -7.33 -13.57 19.85
N LEU A 39 -8.23 -14.31 19.20
CA LEU A 39 -9.12 -15.25 19.90
C LEU A 39 -8.36 -16.37 20.60
N ALA A 40 -7.35 -16.95 19.96
CA ALA A 40 -6.50 -17.97 20.55
C ALA A 40 -5.71 -17.43 21.75
N GLY A 41 -5.13 -16.23 21.64
CA GLY A 41 -4.44 -15.56 22.73
C GLY A 41 -5.38 -15.21 23.89
N THR A 42 -6.58 -14.69 23.60
CA THR A 42 -7.63 -14.42 24.61
C THR A 42 -8.05 -15.71 25.32
N GLY A 43 -8.27 -16.81 24.59
CA GLY A 43 -8.62 -18.12 25.13
C GLY A 43 -7.55 -18.68 26.09
N THR A 44 -6.27 -18.56 25.72
CA THR A 44 -5.15 -18.93 26.60
C THR A 44 -5.10 -18.03 27.85
N GLY A 45 -5.38 -16.74 27.69
CA GLY A 45 -5.49 -15.79 28.79
C GLY A 45 -6.61 -16.13 29.79
N LEU A 46 -7.78 -16.59 29.30
CA LEU A 46 -8.89 -17.05 30.15
C LEU A 46 -8.47 -18.24 31.05
N ILE A 47 -7.72 -19.20 30.48
CA ILE A 47 -7.22 -20.33 31.25
C ILE A 47 -6.26 -19.85 32.37
N LEU A 48 -5.34 -18.93 32.04
CA LEU A 48 -4.42 -18.37 33.03
C LEU A 48 -5.14 -17.56 34.11
N ASP A 49 -6.12 -16.74 33.75
CA ASP A 49 -6.93 -15.98 34.71
C ASP A 49 -7.67 -16.91 35.68
N SER A 50 -8.17 -18.06 35.21
CA SER A 50 -8.82 -19.04 36.06
C SER A 50 -7.86 -19.73 37.05
N LEU A 51 -6.58 -19.90 36.65
CA LEU A 51 -5.55 -20.50 37.49
C LEU A 51 -4.99 -19.53 38.54
N PHE A 52 -4.84 -18.26 38.19
CA PHE A 52 -4.21 -17.24 39.03
C PHE A 52 -5.19 -16.31 39.72
N THR A 53 -6.52 -16.52 39.55
CA THR A 53 -7.61 -15.69 40.12
C THR A 53 -7.43 -14.18 39.87
N THR A 54 -6.93 -13.83 38.69
CA THR A 54 -6.75 -12.44 38.27
C THR A 54 -8.00 -11.92 37.55
N SER A 55 -8.24 -10.61 37.62
CA SER A 55 -9.44 -9.96 37.11
C SER A 55 -9.40 -9.65 35.59
N GLY A 56 -9.15 -10.64 34.76
CA GLY A 56 -9.17 -10.46 33.29
C GLY A 56 -7.88 -9.89 32.67
N LEU A 57 -6.82 -9.72 33.49
CA LEU A 57 -5.54 -9.17 33.00
C LEU A 57 -4.93 -10.04 31.91
N PHE A 58 -4.91 -11.38 32.13
CA PHE A 58 -4.32 -12.32 31.17
C PHE A 58 -5.18 -12.48 29.91
N VAL A 59 -6.49 -12.23 29.98
CA VAL A 59 -7.38 -12.24 28.81
C VAL A 59 -6.99 -11.14 27.84
N GLY A 60 -6.85 -9.89 28.32
CA GLY A 60 -6.44 -8.75 27.49
C GLY A 60 -5.02 -8.90 26.96
N ALA A 61 -4.08 -9.24 27.85
CA ALA A 61 -2.67 -9.45 27.46
C ALA A 61 -2.51 -10.61 26.46
N GLY A 62 -3.22 -11.72 26.66
CA GLY A 62 -3.22 -12.86 25.76
C GLY A 62 -3.69 -12.50 24.36
N GLY A 63 -4.80 -11.78 24.24
CA GLY A 63 -5.30 -11.30 22.94
C GLY A 63 -4.29 -10.40 22.22
N PHE A 64 -3.66 -9.49 22.95
CA PHE A 64 -2.62 -8.62 22.40
C PHE A 64 -1.37 -9.39 21.95
N ILE A 65 -0.90 -10.34 22.76
CA ILE A 65 0.26 -11.19 22.41
C ILE A 65 -0.07 -12.06 21.19
N GLY A 66 -1.26 -12.68 21.16
CA GLY A 66 -1.70 -13.46 20.01
C GLY A 66 -1.74 -12.64 18.73
N PHE A 67 -2.31 -11.43 18.77
CA PHE A 67 -2.26 -10.50 17.66
C PHE A 67 -0.84 -10.17 17.23
N ALA A 68 0.04 -9.83 18.18
CA ALA A 68 1.41 -9.43 17.90
C ALA A 68 2.23 -10.55 17.22
N ILE A 69 2.06 -11.82 17.67
CA ILE A 69 2.74 -12.97 17.06
C ILE A 69 2.33 -13.13 15.60
N PHE A 70 1.01 -13.16 15.31
CA PHE A 70 0.53 -13.32 13.94
C PHE A 70 0.86 -12.13 13.05
N ALA A 71 0.77 -10.91 13.58
CA ALA A 71 1.16 -9.69 12.87
C ALA A 71 2.67 -9.69 12.53
N PHE A 72 3.52 -10.18 13.44
CA PHE A 72 4.95 -10.32 13.19
C PHE A 72 5.23 -11.32 12.06
N VAL A 73 4.58 -12.49 12.07
CA VAL A 73 4.69 -13.48 10.99
C VAL A 73 4.27 -12.87 9.64
N LEU A 74 3.12 -12.19 9.59
CA LEU A 74 2.66 -11.52 8.37
C LEU A 74 3.61 -10.42 7.90
N TYR A 75 4.19 -9.65 8.84
CA TYR A 75 5.21 -8.66 8.53
C TYR A 75 6.46 -9.28 7.89
N TRP A 76 6.87 -10.48 8.34
CA TRP A 76 7.99 -11.21 7.75
C TRP A 76 7.74 -11.55 6.27
N PHE A 77 6.52 -11.95 5.93
CA PHE A 77 6.12 -12.33 4.58
C PHE A 77 5.71 -11.16 3.68
N ARG A 78 5.81 -9.90 4.13
CA ARG A 78 5.30 -8.71 3.41
C ARG A 78 5.86 -8.54 1.99
N ALA A 79 7.12 -8.88 1.74
CA ALA A 79 7.75 -8.78 0.41
C ALA A 79 7.13 -9.79 -0.57
N ASN A 80 6.98 -11.05 -0.14
CA ASN A 80 6.32 -12.09 -0.94
C ASN A 80 4.84 -11.77 -1.19
N TRP A 81 4.18 -11.16 -0.21
CA TRP A 81 2.80 -10.72 -0.31
C TRP A 81 2.63 -9.63 -1.36
N PHE A 82 3.45 -8.61 -1.32
CA PHE A 82 3.47 -7.55 -2.31
C PHE A 82 3.70 -8.12 -3.72
N TYR A 83 4.70 -8.95 -3.88
CA TYR A 83 5.08 -9.59 -5.14
C TYR A 83 3.97 -10.49 -5.70
N SER A 84 3.32 -11.30 -4.86
CA SER A 84 2.39 -12.34 -5.32
C SER A 84 0.95 -11.85 -5.51
N ILE A 85 0.56 -10.75 -4.85
CA ILE A 85 -0.83 -10.31 -4.80
C ILE A 85 -1.00 -8.87 -5.27
N LYS A 86 -0.16 -7.95 -4.80
CA LYS A 86 -0.35 -6.54 -5.10
C LYS A 86 0.22 -6.17 -6.47
N ALA A 87 1.46 -6.54 -6.75
CA ALA A 87 2.14 -6.23 -8.01
C ALA A 87 1.44 -6.81 -9.25
N PRO A 88 0.93 -8.07 -9.25
CA PRO A 88 0.17 -8.56 -10.38
C PRO A 88 -1.13 -7.79 -10.64
N HIS A 89 -1.81 -7.29 -9.59
CA HIS A 89 -2.97 -6.43 -9.80
C HIS A 89 -2.57 -5.09 -10.43
N ILE A 90 -1.45 -4.51 -10.00
CA ILE A 90 -0.89 -3.29 -10.61
C ILE A 90 -0.61 -3.52 -12.10
N ALA A 91 -0.01 -4.65 -12.47
CA ALA A 91 0.23 -5.00 -13.87
C ALA A 91 -1.08 -5.08 -14.68
N LEU A 92 -2.13 -5.69 -14.12
CA LEU A 92 -3.43 -5.79 -14.80
C LEU A 92 -4.14 -4.45 -14.98
N LEU A 93 -3.95 -3.48 -14.09
CA LEU A 93 -4.52 -2.15 -14.25
C LEU A 93 -3.93 -1.41 -15.45
N ASN A 94 -2.71 -1.76 -15.88
CA ASN A 94 -2.12 -1.26 -17.12
C ASN A 94 -2.76 -1.86 -18.37
N GLU A 95 -3.24 -3.11 -18.31
CA GLU A 95 -3.78 -3.87 -19.44
C GLU A 95 -5.17 -4.45 -19.14
N PRO A 96 -6.20 -3.62 -19.00
CA PRO A 96 -7.50 -4.07 -18.48
C PRO A 96 -8.34 -4.90 -19.45
N GLY A 97 -7.83 -5.32 -20.61
CA GLY A 97 -8.65 -5.93 -21.69
C GLY A 97 -8.27 -7.33 -22.18
N ILE A 98 -7.08 -7.86 -21.85
CA ILE A 98 -6.47 -8.95 -22.63
C ILE A 98 -7.04 -10.36 -22.33
N HIS A 99 -7.44 -10.66 -21.08
CA HIS A 99 -7.94 -11.99 -20.69
C HIS A 99 -9.16 -11.93 -19.79
N GLN A 100 -9.92 -13.03 -19.67
CA GLN A 100 -11.11 -13.16 -18.81
C GLN A 100 -10.91 -14.24 -17.74
N GLY A 101 -11.61 -14.08 -16.62
CA GLY A 101 -11.66 -15.07 -15.54
C GLY A 101 -10.30 -15.34 -14.87
N TRP A 102 -10.09 -16.58 -14.44
CA TRP A 102 -8.88 -17.02 -13.72
C TRP A 102 -7.60 -17.02 -14.56
N VAL A 103 -7.70 -17.12 -15.87
CA VAL A 103 -6.54 -17.01 -16.79
C VAL A 103 -5.84 -15.67 -16.58
N ARG A 104 -6.59 -14.62 -16.27
CA ARG A 104 -6.07 -13.29 -15.97
C ARG A 104 -5.20 -13.26 -14.71
N VAL A 105 -5.52 -14.04 -13.68
CA VAL A 105 -4.73 -14.11 -12.45
C VAL A 105 -3.36 -14.74 -12.72
N VAL A 106 -3.32 -15.78 -13.54
CA VAL A 106 -2.07 -16.47 -13.93
C VAL A 106 -1.23 -15.55 -14.81
N HIS A 107 -1.84 -14.92 -15.81
CA HIS A 107 -1.17 -13.96 -16.70
C HIS A 107 -0.57 -12.76 -15.94
N ALA A 108 -1.31 -12.20 -14.99
CA ALA A 108 -0.82 -11.12 -14.15
C ALA A 108 0.47 -11.46 -13.39
N ARG A 109 0.56 -12.71 -12.92
CA ARG A 109 1.76 -13.20 -12.23
C ARG A 109 2.93 -13.41 -13.18
N SER A 110 2.69 -13.84 -14.43
CA SER A 110 3.77 -13.98 -15.42
C SER A 110 4.39 -12.61 -15.75
N LEU A 111 3.57 -11.57 -15.96
CA LEU A 111 4.05 -10.21 -16.21
C LEU A 111 5.00 -9.70 -15.11
N VAL A 112 4.66 -9.96 -13.84
CA VAL A 112 5.54 -9.56 -12.74
C VAL A 112 6.82 -10.38 -12.73
N ARG A 113 6.75 -11.71 -12.97
CA ARG A 113 7.93 -12.60 -12.98
C ARG A 113 8.88 -12.30 -14.11
N GLU A 114 8.38 -11.96 -15.29
CA GLU A 114 9.17 -11.55 -16.44
C GLU A 114 9.96 -10.26 -16.15
N ARG A 115 9.35 -9.35 -15.40
CA ARG A 115 9.93 -8.06 -15.08
C ARG A 115 10.83 -8.07 -13.84
N PHE A 116 10.43 -8.84 -12.82
CA PHE A 116 11.11 -9.00 -11.55
C PHE A 116 11.29 -10.48 -11.24
N PRO A 117 12.45 -11.08 -11.47
CA PRO A 117 12.72 -12.48 -11.19
C PRO A 117 12.46 -12.89 -9.75
N THR A 118 12.67 -11.97 -8.78
CA THR A 118 12.51 -12.25 -7.35
C THR A 118 11.65 -11.21 -6.64
N ALA A 119 10.97 -11.65 -5.57
CA ALA A 119 10.21 -10.76 -4.69
C ALA A 119 11.12 -9.72 -4.00
N ALA A 120 12.38 -10.07 -3.75
CA ALA A 120 13.36 -9.18 -3.13
C ALA A 120 13.71 -8.00 -4.03
N GLU A 121 13.90 -8.21 -5.32
CA GLU A 121 14.21 -7.14 -6.28
C GLU A 121 13.11 -6.11 -6.36
N LEU A 122 11.86 -6.57 -6.54
CA LEU A 122 10.71 -5.68 -6.54
C LEU A 122 10.58 -4.92 -5.23
N TYR A 123 10.74 -5.61 -4.09
CA TYR A 123 10.62 -5.00 -2.78
C TYR A 123 11.70 -3.94 -2.50
N ILE A 124 12.94 -4.22 -2.90
CA ILE A 124 14.05 -3.26 -2.75
C ILE A 124 13.80 -2.02 -3.62
N LEU A 125 13.41 -2.21 -4.88
CA LEU A 125 13.08 -1.08 -5.76
C LEU A 125 11.92 -0.26 -5.20
N ASP A 126 10.84 -0.90 -4.76
CA ASP A 126 9.68 -0.25 -4.15
C ASP A 126 10.08 0.58 -2.93
N LYS A 127 10.92 0.04 -2.03
CA LYS A 127 11.40 0.77 -0.86
C LYS A 127 12.26 1.97 -1.22
N ARG A 128 13.15 1.86 -2.19
CA ARG A 128 13.95 2.98 -2.67
C ARG A 128 13.07 4.09 -3.27
N ILE A 129 12.07 3.72 -4.09
CA ILE A 129 11.09 4.66 -4.64
C ILE A 129 10.37 5.40 -3.52
N GLN A 130 9.89 4.70 -2.47
CA GLN A 130 9.22 5.33 -1.33
C GLN A 130 10.13 6.36 -0.62
N VAL A 131 11.42 6.06 -0.44
CA VAL A 131 12.38 6.99 0.19
C VAL A 131 12.60 8.23 -0.68
N VAL A 132 12.71 8.07 -2.00
CA VAL A 132 12.83 9.22 -2.93
C VAL A 132 11.58 10.11 -2.88
N LEU A 133 10.39 9.51 -2.85
CA LEU A 133 9.13 10.25 -2.76
C LEU A 133 9.00 10.99 -1.42
N ALA A 134 9.41 10.37 -0.32
CA ALA A 134 9.45 11.02 0.99
C ALA A 134 10.45 12.20 1.01
N TYR A 135 11.61 12.06 0.36
CA TYR A 135 12.56 13.15 0.18
C TYR A 135 11.92 14.32 -0.60
N LEU A 136 11.24 14.04 -1.71
CA LEU A 136 10.54 15.07 -2.50
C LEU A 136 9.48 15.81 -1.69
N PHE A 137 8.73 15.09 -0.85
CA PHE A 137 7.76 15.70 0.06
C PHE A 137 8.44 16.68 1.03
N ARG A 138 9.52 16.27 1.67
CA ARG A 138 10.26 17.10 2.64
C ARG A 138 10.82 18.38 2.01
N GLN A 139 11.26 18.31 0.77
CA GLN A 139 11.83 19.45 0.06
C GLN A 139 10.77 20.41 -0.49
N ASN A 140 9.64 19.89 -0.99
CA ASN A 140 8.70 20.66 -1.80
C ASN A 140 7.45 21.11 -1.02
N THR A 141 7.31 20.75 0.26
CA THR A 141 6.17 21.18 1.09
C THR A 141 6.62 21.93 2.33
N GLU A 142 5.84 22.96 2.72
CA GLU A 142 6.12 23.69 3.97
C GLU A 142 6.00 22.77 5.20
N VAL A 143 5.04 21.85 5.18
CA VAL A 143 4.86 20.85 6.24
C VAL A 143 6.10 19.98 6.34
N GLY A 144 6.61 19.46 5.23
CA GLY A 144 7.82 18.63 5.19
C GLY A 144 9.05 19.39 5.70
N GLN A 145 9.22 20.63 5.28
CA GLN A 145 10.33 21.48 5.73
C GLN A 145 10.24 21.82 7.23
N ARG A 146 9.05 22.05 7.77
CA ARG A 146 8.84 22.23 9.21
C ARG A 146 9.13 20.97 10.01
N LEU A 147 8.63 19.82 9.52
CA LEU A 147 8.84 18.53 10.17
C LEU A 147 10.30 18.09 10.19
N SER A 148 11.07 18.42 9.15
CA SER A 148 12.51 18.11 9.10
C SER A 148 13.34 18.87 10.16
N LYS A 149 12.78 19.95 10.71
CA LYS A 149 13.40 20.77 11.80
C LYS A 149 12.97 20.31 13.20
N LEU A 150 11.98 19.43 13.32
CA LEU A 150 11.59 18.87 14.61
C LEU A 150 12.68 17.92 15.12
N GLY A 151 12.96 17.98 16.41
CA GLY A 151 13.92 17.07 17.06
C GLY A 151 13.52 15.60 16.88
N ASP A 152 14.48 14.69 16.99
CA ASP A 152 14.31 13.25 16.74
C ASP A 152 13.61 12.55 17.91
N THR A 153 12.30 12.80 18.06
CA THR A 153 11.44 12.14 19.04
C THR A 153 10.56 11.09 18.35
N ILE A 154 10.04 10.13 19.14
CA ILE A 154 9.09 9.13 18.61
C ILE A 154 7.87 9.82 17.99
N PHE A 155 7.38 10.88 18.64
CA PHE A 155 6.21 11.64 18.18
C PHE A 155 6.48 12.39 16.87
N SER A 156 7.65 13.05 16.73
CA SER A 156 8.03 13.73 15.49
C SER A 156 8.20 12.74 14.32
N ARG A 157 8.79 11.58 14.58
CA ARG A 157 8.90 10.49 13.56
C ARG A 157 7.54 10.00 13.12
N LEU A 158 6.59 9.82 14.05
CA LEU A 158 5.23 9.38 13.72
C LEU A 158 4.50 10.41 12.86
N ILE A 159 4.52 11.69 13.26
CA ILE A 159 3.89 12.79 12.50
C ILE A 159 4.50 12.88 11.11
N THR A 160 5.83 12.83 11.00
CA THR A 160 6.52 12.87 9.71
C THR A 160 6.07 11.72 8.82
N ARG A 161 6.03 10.48 9.33
CA ARG A 161 5.56 9.32 8.55
C ARG A 161 4.12 9.46 8.08
N VAL A 162 3.22 9.92 8.95
CA VAL A 162 1.80 10.12 8.60
C VAL A 162 1.66 11.20 7.52
N SER A 163 2.39 12.31 7.62
CA SER A 163 2.32 13.39 6.64
C SER A 163 2.98 13.07 5.29
N GLU A 164 3.88 12.07 5.26
CA GLU A 164 4.49 11.57 4.01
C GLU A 164 3.57 10.61 3.22
N ILE A 165 2.49 10.08 3.83
CA ILE A 165 1.61 9.07 3.21
C ILE A 165 1.09 9.53 1.84
N PRO A 166 0.60 10.78 1.62
CA PRO A 166 0.11 11.19 0.30
C PRO A 166 1.18 11.13 -0.78
N ALA A 167 2.41 11.52 -0.46
CA ALA A 167 3.52 11.46 -1.41
C ALA A 167 3.97 10.02 -1.66
N THR A 168 4.10 9.21 -0.59
CA THR A 168 4.56 7.83 -0.71
C THR A 168 3.50 6.90 -1.31
N SER A 169 2.20 7.23 -1.23
CA SER A 169 1.12 6.44 -1.86
C SER A 169 1.25 6.34 -3.38
N VAL A 170 1.99 7.25 -4.01
CA VAL A 170 2.23 7.27 -5.46
C VAL A 170 3.28 6.23 -5.91
N HIS A 171 4.02 5.60 -4.98
CA HIS A 171 5.06 4.61 -5.33
C HIS A 171 4.52 3.48 -6.23
N GLU A 172 3.27 3.06 -6.02
CA GLU A 172 2.63 2.04 -6.85
C GLU A 172 2.39 2.49 -8.29
N THR A 173 2.19 3.79 -8.53
CA THR A 173 2.11 4.36 -9.88
C THR A 173 3.46 4.27 -10.59
N ILE A 174 4.57 4.50 -9.87
CA ILE A 174 5.92 4.31 -10.44
C ILE A 174 6.18 2.83 -10.74
N ILE A 175 5.78 1.92 -9.85
CA ILE A 175 5.86 0.46 -10.09
C ILE A 175 4.98 0.06 -11.29
N ALA A 176 3.80 0.67 -11.46
CA ALA A 176 2.94 0.44 -12.61
C ALA A 176 3.65 0.81 -13.93
N GLU A 177 4.34 1.94 -13.97
CA GLU A 177 5.16 2.31 -15.14
C GLU A 177 6.29 1.31 -15.38
N CYS A 178 6.97 0.82 -14.33
CA CYS A 178 8.00 -0.21 -14.46
C CYS A 178 7.46 -1.53 -15.05
N LEU A 179 6.22 -1.90 -14.70
CA LEU A 179 5.57 -3.11 -15.21
C LEU A 179 5.02 -2.93 -16.63
N LYS A 180 4.66 -1.72 -17.02
CA LYS A 180 4.12 -1.38 -18.34
C LYS A 180 5.21 -1.29 -19.40
N ASN A 181 6.33 -0.69 -19.06
CA ASN A 181 7.38 -0.34 -20.01
C ASN A 181 8.54 -1.34 -19.96
N ALA A 182 8.61 -2.24 -20.95
CA ALA A 182 9.62 -3.29 -21.05
C ALA A 182 10.86 -2.88 -21.87
N SER A 183 10.89 -1.68 -22.47
CA SER A 183 12.00 -1.26 -23.35
C SER A 183 13.30 -0.95 -22.60
N LEU A 184 13.21 -0.60 -21.33
CA LEU A 184 14.33 -0.31 -20.43
C LEU A 184 14.29 -1.25 -19.22
N SER A 185 15.36 -1.31 -18.45
CA SER A 185 15.34 -2.00 -17.14
C SER A 185 14.29 -1.39 -16.20
N ALA A 186 13.82 -2.15 -15.21
CA ALA A 186 12.87 -1.63 -14.23
C ALA A 186 13.43 -0.40 -13.48
N SER A 187 14.74 -0.41 -13.20
CA SER A 187 15.44 0.73 -12.59
C SER A 187 15.53 1.93 -13.54
N GLY A 188 15.71 1.71 -14.85
CA GLY A 188 15.73 2.77 -15.86
C GLY A 188 14.36 3.47 -15.95
N VAL A 189 13.28 2.69 -16.05
CA VAL A 189 11.92 3.24 -16.05
C VAL A 189 11.62 3.97 -14.73
N ALA A 190 12.01 3.42 -13.57
CA ALA A 190 11.81 4.05 -12.28
C ALA A 190 12.55 5.40 -12.18
N THR A 191 13.79 5.49 -12.71
CA THR A 191 14.55 6.75 -12.73
C THR A 191 13.81 7.82 -13.52
N GLY A 192 13.37 7.51 -14.73
CA GLY A 192 12.61 8.44 -15.57
C GLY A 192 11.29 8.86 -14.96
N ALA A 193 10.51 7.89 -14.45
CA ALA A 193 9.22 8.16 -13.81
C ALA A 193 9.36 9.00 -12.53
N LEU A 194 10.40 8.80 -11.72
CA LEU A 194 10.69 9.62 -10.53
C LEU A 194 11.09 11.05 -10.92
N ALA A 195 11.88 11.24 -11.99
CA ALA A 195 12.22 12.56 -12.48
C ALA A 195 10.98 13.31 -12.98
N LEU A 196 10.11 12.67 -13.77
CA LEU A 196 8.82 13.23 -14.21
C LEU A 196 7.89 13.52 -13.03
N TYR A 197 7.87 12.67 -12.01
CA TYR A 197 7.13 12.93 -10.79
C TYR A 197 7.64 14.18 -10.07
N ALA A 198 8.96 14.35 -9.96
CA ALA A 198 9.56 15.53 -9.32
C ALA A 198 9.21 16.83 -10.06
N GLN A 199 9.26 16.83 -11.40
CA GLN A 199 8.84 17.95 -12.25
C GLN A 199 7.38 18.32 -12.03
N ASN A 200 6.50 17.33 -11.84
CA ASN A 200 5.06 17.49 -11.66
C ASN A 200 4.61 17.29 -10.20
N PHE A 201 5.50 17.51 -9.23
CA PHE A 201 5.26 17.19 -7.82
C PHE A 201 3.96 17.80 -7.29
N LYS A 202 3.76 19.12 -7.47
CA LYS A 202 2.63 19.84 -6.87
C LYS A 202 1.25 19.30 -7.32
N PRO A 203 0.95 19.17 -8.63
CA PRO A 203 -0.33 18.62 -9.07
C PRO A 203 -0.49 17.14 -8.68
N LEU A 204 0.56 16.32 -8.78
CA LEU A 204 0.51 14.91 -8.38
C LEU A 204 0.25 14.74 -6.89
N PHE A 205 0.97 15.47 -6.05
CA PHE A 205 0.77 15.45 -4.60
C PHE A 205 -0.63 15.90 -4.18
N LYS A 206 -1.16 16.95 -4.80
CA LYS A 206 -2.53 17.43 -4.56
C LYS A 206 -3.57 16.35 -4.88
N ASN A 207 -3.48 15.72 -6.06
CA ASN A 207 -4.42 14.66 -6.47
C ASN A 207 -4.28 13.42 -5.57
N ALA A 208 -3.07 13.02 -5.22
CA ALA A 208 -2.81 11.92 -4.27
C ALA A 208 -3.44 12.20 -2.89
N GLY A 209 -3.32 13.42 -2.38
CA GLY A 209 -3.91 13.82 -1.10
C GLY A 209 -5.45 13.75 -1.10
N ILE A 210 -6.09 14.22 -2.16
CA ILE A 210 -7.56 14.16 -2.32
C ILE A 210 -8.02 12.71 -2.44
N LEU A 211 -7.38 11.90 -3.28
CA LEU A 211 -7.71 10.48 -3.45
C LEU A 211 -7.51 9.68 -2.17
N LEU A 212 -6.45 9.96 -1.42
CA LEU A 212 -6.22 9.35 -0.11
C LEU A 212 -7.33 9.75 0.88
N GLY A 213 -7.73 11.02 0.90
CA GLY A 213 -8.85 11.49 1.72
C GLY A 213 -10.16 10.76 1.40
N LEU A 214 -10.49 10.61 0.13
CA LEU A 214 -11.67 9.84 -0.32
C LEU A 214 -11.57 8.37 0.10
N ASN A 215 -10.39 7.75 -0.03
CA ASN A 215 -10.16 6.37 0.40
C ASN A 215 -10.38 6.20 1.92
N VAL A 216 -9.90 7.16 2.73
CA VAL A 216 -10.10 7.14 4.19
C VAL A 216 -11.59 7.28 4.52
N ILE A 217 -12.31 8.22 3.91
CA ILE A 217 -13.75 8.43 4.13
C ILE A 217 -14.54 7.16 3.77
N ALA A 218 -14.27 6.56 2.60
CA ALA A 218 -14.90 5.33 2.18
C ALA A 218 -14.60 4.18 3.16
N SER A 219 -13.35 4.07 3.63
CA SER A 219 -12.94 3.05 4.60
C SER A 219 -13.65 3.23 5.94
N LEU A 220 -13.78 4.47 6.43
CA LEU A 220 -14.54 4.76 7.66
C LEU A 220 -16.01 4.37 7.52
N GLY A 221 -16.63 4.62 6.36
CA GLY A 221 -18.00 4.16 6.08
C GLY A 221 -18.12 2.64 6.22
N VAL A 222 -17.15 1.87 5.70
CA VAL A 222 -17.14 0.40 5.85
C VAL A 222 -16.89 -0.02 7.30
N VAL A 223 -16.02 0.66 8.06
CA VAL A 223 -15.84 0.38 9.49
C VAL A 223 -17.18 0.50 10.23
N LEU A 224 -17.91 1.60 10.00
CA LEU A 224 -19.22 1.81 10.62
C LEU A 224 -20.22 0.71 10.25
N LEU A 225 -20.23 0.27 8.98
CA LEU A 225 -21.06 -0.84 8.53
C LEU A 225 -20.67 -2.18 9.19
N MET A 226 -19.38 -2.42 9.43
CA MET A 226 -18.90 -3.66 10.07
C MET A 226 -19.16 -3.69 11.59
N LEU A 227 -19.25 -2.53 12.24
CA LEU A 227 -19.58 -2.47 13.68
C LEU A 227 -20.95 -3.07 13.97
N THR A 228 -21.94 -2.92 13.10
CA THR A 228 -23.29 -3.45 13.31
C THR A 228 -23.32 -4.98 13.45
N PRO A 229 -22.85 -5.79 12.46
CA PRO A 229 -22.88 -7.24 12.60
C PRO A 229 -21.97 -7.76 13.72
N ILE A 230 -20.83 -7.08 13.98
CA ILE A 230 -19.94 -7.48 15.08
C ILE A 230 -20.58 -7.20 16.43
N GLY A 231 -21.30 -6.07 16.60
CA GLY A 231 -22.06 -5.76 17.80
C GLY A 231 -23.15 -6.81 18.08
N TRP A 232 -23.87 -7.27 17.05
CA TRP A 232 -24.84 -8.36 17.22
C TRP A 232 -24.18 -9.67 17.67
N ILE A 233 -22.99 -9.98 17.15
CA ILE A 233 -22.23 -11.17 17.57
C ILE A 233 -21.81 -11.02 19.05
N ASP A 234 -21.36 -9.84 19.46
CA ASP A 234 -20.96 -9.52 20.84
C ASP A 234 -22.13 -9.71 21.83
N GLU A 235 -23.36 -9.36 21.43
CA GLU A 235 -24.58 -9.58 22.23
C GLU A 235 -24.95 -11.07 22.40
N ILE A 236 -24.61 -11.92 21.42
CA ILE A 236 -24.96 -13.36 21.44
C ILE A 236 -23.92 -14.18 22.21
N ILE A 237 -22.67 -13.75 22.22
CA ILE A 237 -21.56 -14.47 22.87
C ILE A 237 -21.49 -14.06 24.36
N PRO A 238 -21.38 -15.01 25.30
CA PRO A 238 -21.36 -14.70 26.75
C PRO A 238 -20.07 -14.00 27.25
N VAL A 239 -19.17 -13.64 26.36
CA VAL A 239 -17.91 -12.93 26.64
C VAL A 239 -17.91 -11.62 25.85
N GLU A 240 -17.95 -10.49 26.55
CA GLU A 240 -17.90 -9.17 25.94
C GLU A 240 -16.55 -8.94 25.23
N PHE A 241 -16.60 -8.58 23.96
CA PHE A 241 -15.39 -8.25 23.19
C PHE A 241 -14.77 -6.92 23.59
N GLY A 242 -15.57 -5.99 24.11
CA GLY A 242 -15.10 -4.68 24.55
C GLY A 242 -14.36 -3.94 23.41
N ILE A 243 -13.08 -3.58 23.65
CA ILE A 243 -12.27 -2.87 22.65
C ILE A 243 -12.01 -3.71 21.38
N TRP A 244 -12.06 -5.03 21.48
CA TRP A 244 -11.82 -5.92 20.35
C TRP A 244 -12.90 -5.82 19.27
N THR A 245 -14.12 -5.40 19.61
CA THR A 245 -15.20 -5.11 18.66
C THR A 245 -14.71 -4.13 17.59
N TYR A 246 -14.05 -3.05 17.98
CA TYR A 246 -13.50 -2.05 17.06
C TYR A 246 -12.30 -2.60 16.25
N VAL A 247 -11.46 -3.40 16.90
CA VAL A 247 -10.31 -4.05 16.23
C VAL A 247 -10.80 -5.02 15.17
N PHE A 248 -11.83 -5.83 15.44
CA PHE A 248 -12.43 -6.74 14.46
C PHE A 248 -13.07 -5.99 13.30
N ALA A 249 -13.77 -4.88 13.57
CA ALA A 249 -14.34 -4.03 12.53
C ALA A 249 -13.25 -3.47 11.59
N LEU A 250 -12.13 -3.01 12.14
CA LEU A 250 -10.98 -2.55 11.36
C LEU A 250 -10.35 -3.69 10.54
N LEU A 251 -10.14 -4.86 11.16
CA LEU A 251 -9.57 -6.03 10.49
C LEU A 251 -10.47 -6.53 9.36
N LEU A 252 -11.80 -6.54 9.51
CA LEU A 252 -12.72 -6.94 8.45
C LEU A 252 -12.92 -5.87 7.38
N THR A 253 -12.69 -4.60 7.69
CA THR A 253 -12.67 -3.50 6.71
C THR A 253 -11.42 -3.57 5.81
N TRP A 254 -10.28 -4.00 6.35
CA TRP A 254 -9.01 -4.04 5.61
C TRP A 254 -9.05 -4.81 4.28
N PRO A 255 -9.64 -6.02 4.19
CA PRO A 255 -9.85 -6.73 2.91
C PRO A 255 -10.61 -5.91 1.87
N ILE A 256 -11.70 -5.28 2.27
CA ILE A 256 -12.56 -4.48 1.38
C ILE A 256 -11.78 -3.27 0.88
N LYS A 257 -11.15 -2.53 1.78
CA LYS A 257 -10.29 -1.39 1.43
C LYS A 257 -9.20 -1.80 0.44
N SER A 258 -8.45 -2.86 0.76
CA SER A 258 -7.30 -3.27 -0.03
C SER A 258 -7.68 -3.88 -1.37
N ALA A 259 -8.84 -4.51 -1.50
CA ALA A 259 -9.26 -5.14 -2.74
C ALA A 259 -10.04 -4.20 -3.67
N LEU A 260 -10.79 -3.24 -3.13
CA LEU A 260 -11.66 -2.36 -3.89
C LEU A 260 -11.14 -0.92 -3.94
N PHE A 261 -10.90 -0.29 -2.79
CA PHE A 261 -10.63 1.15 -2.75
C PHE A 261 -9.19 1.49 -3.17
N ASP A 262 -8.20 0.74 -2.68
CA ASP A 262 -6.80 0.99 -3.04
C ASP A 262 -6.55 0.87 -4.55
N PRO A 263 -7.09 -0.13 -5.29
CA PRO A 263 -6.94 -0.19 -6.75
C PRO A 263 -7.66 0.93 -7.51
N ILE A 264 -8.81 1.43 -7.02
CA ILE A 264 -9.48 2.59 -7.62
C ILE A 264 -8.59 3.82 -7.50
N VAL A 265 -8.03 4.06 -6.31
CA VAL A 265 -7.10 5.17 -6.07
C VAL A 265 -5.87 5.05 -6.97
N LEU A 266 -5.31 3.85 -7.07
CA LEU A 266 -4.16 3.60 -7.93
C LEU A 266 -4.48 3.84 -9.40
N ALA A 267 -5.58 3.29 -9.93
CA ALA A 267 -5.99 3.49 -11.33
C ALA A 267 -6.23 4.97 -11.64
N ALA A 268 -6.83 5.72 -10.70
CA ALA A 268 -7.01 7.15 -10.82
C ALA A 268 -5.66 7.89 -10.85
N MET A 269 -4.71 7.54 -9.97
CA MET A 269 -3.38 8.14 -9.94
C MET A 269 -2.55 7.81 -11.19
N MET A 270 -2.64 6.58 -11.71
CA MET A 270 -2.00 6.18 -12.96
C MET A 270 -2.49 7.05 -14.13
N SER A 271 -3.81 7.32 -14.19
CA SER A 271 -4.40 8.20 -15.20
C SER A 271 -3.88 9.64 -15.07
N VAL A 272 -3.86 10.19 -13.84
CA VAL A 272 -3.33 11.54 -13.57
C VAL A 272 -1.86 11.65 -13.95
N PHE A 273 -1.05 10.66 -13.56
CA PHE A 273 0.37 10.62 -13.89
C PHE A 273 0.57 10.60 -15.41
N ALA A 274 -0.12 9.70 -16.11
CA ALA A 274 -0.04 9.59 -17.57
C ALA A 274 -0.49 10.88 -18.29
N ASP A 275 -1.57 11.52 -17.83
CA ASP A 275 -2.08 12.75 -18.45
C ASP A 275 -1.14 13.94 -18.21
N LEU A 276 -0.56 14.06 -17.01
CA LEU A 276 0.37 15.15 -16.67
C LEU A 276 1.75 14.97 -17.33
N THR A 277 2.21 13.74 -17.53
CA THR A 277 3.56 13.47 -18.09
C THR A 277 3.55 13.23 -19.60
N ARG A 278 2.37 13.20 -20.23
CA ARG A 278 2.23 12.92 -21.67
C ARG A 278 3.00 13.92 -22.52
N GLY A 279 3.96 13.43 -23.30
CA GLY A 279 4.79 14.24 -24.21
C GLY A 279 5.81 15.13 -23.51
N GLN A 280 5.98 14.99 -22.19
CA GLN A 280 7.03 15.70 -21.48
C GLN A 280 8.36 14.96 -21.61
N ASN A 281 9.41 15.72 -21.86
CA ASN A 281 10.78 15.24 -21.76
C ASN A 281 11.27 15.42 -20.31
N ILE A 282 12.15 14.51 -19.89
CA ILE A 282 12.81 14.63 -18.60
C ILE A 282 13.78 15.82 -18.66
N ASP A 283 13.59 16.77 -17.75
CA ASP A 283 14.52 17.87 -17.58
C ASP A 283 15.80 17.37 -16.87
N PRO A 284 16.97 17.45 -17.50
CA PRO A 284 18.22 16.98 -16.94
C PRO A 284 18.56 17.62 -15.58
N GLU A 285 18.11 18.85 -15.32
CA GLU A 285 18.37 19.53 -14.05
C GLU A 285 17.71 18.79 -12.86
N TRP A 286 16.48 18.27 -13.04
CA TRP A 286 15.81 17.48 -12.02
C TRP A 286 16.54 16.17 -11.75
N GLU A 287 17.00 15.50 -12.78
CA GLU A 287 17.73 14.24 -12.64
C GLU A 287 19.06 14.43 -11.91
N VAL A 288 19.82 15.47 -12.27
CA VAL A 288 21.07 15.86 -11.59
C VAL A 288 20.81 16.22 -10.13
N ASN A 289 19.78 17.03 -9.87
CA ASN A 289 19.44 17.47 -8.52
C ASN A 289 19.03 16.28 -7.63
N LEU A 290 18.16 15.38 -8.14
CA LEU A 290 17.79 14.18 -7.42
C LEU A 290 19.00 13.27 -7.16
N SER A 291 19.90 13.09 -8.13
CA SER A 291 21.11 12.27 -7.96
C SER A 291 22.06 12.84 -6.91
N LYS A 292 22.13 14.17 -6.81
CA LYS A 292 22.99 14.86 -5.85
C LYS A 292 22.47 14.78 -4.41
N HIS A 293 21.15 14.82 -4.22
CA HIS A 293 20.55 14.98 -2.91
C HIS A 293 19.82 13.75 -2.38
N SER A 294 19.57 12.73 -3.22
CA SER A 294 18.95 11.46 -2.83
C SER A 294 19.87 10.29 -3.16
N PRO A 295 20.53 9.68 -2.17
CA PRO A 295 21.40 8.51 -2.36
C PRO A 295 20.62 7.32 -3.00
N GLU A 296 19.35 7.16 -2.64
CA GLU A 296 18.49 6.11 -3.17
C GLU A 296 18.21 6.32 -4.67
N PHE A 297 17.93 7.56 -5.08
CA PHE A 297 17.77 7.88 -6.50
C PHE A 297 19.07 7.62 -7.28
N ALA A 298 20.20 8.08 -6.75
CA ALA A 298 21.52 7.82 -7.35
C ALA A 298 21.81 6.31 -7.47
N SER A 299 21.40 5.52 -6.46
CA SER A 299 21.55 4.06 -6.49
C SER A 299 20.65 3.42 -7.55
N ILE A 300 19.39 3.84 -7.70
CA ILE A 300 18.47 3.35 -8.76
C ILE A 300 19.06 3.70 -10.14
N LYS A 301 19.52 4.93 -10.34
CA LYS A 301 20.15 5.39 -11.59
C LYS A 301 21.38 4.58 -11.95
N LYS A 302 22.30 4.37 -11.01
CA LYS A 302 23.50 3.56 -11.22
C LYS A 302 23.17 2.12 -11.61
N GLN A 303 22.14 1.54 -10.98
CA GLN A 303 21.66 0.21 -11.35
C GLN A 303 21.06 0.18 -12.75
N ALA A 304 20.31 1.22 -13.15
CA ALA A 304 19.79 1.39 -14.49
C ALA A 304 20.90 1.44 -15.54
N GLU A 305 21.88 2.30 -15.34
CA GLU A 305 23.03 2.45 -16.24
C GLU A 305 23.83 1.15 -16.43
N PHE A 306 23.91 0.33 -15.40
CA PHE A 306 24.55 -0.98 -15.47
C PHE A 306 23.71 -1.98 -16.28
N LEU A 307 22.41 -2.10 -16.01
CA LEU A 307 21.52 -3.07 -16.65
C LEU A 307 21.16 -2.72 -18.09
N ASP A 308 21.08 -1.43 -18.44
CA ASP A 308 20.72 -0.99 -19.79
C ASP A 308 21.92 -0.98 -20.76
N ARG A 309 23.15 -1.21 -20.25
CA ARG A 309 24.35 -1.39 -21.06
C ARG A 309 24.69 -2.86 -21.38
N THR A 310 24.12 -3.81 -20.64
CA THR A 310 24.32 -5.25 -20.81
C THR A 310 23.23 -5.86 -21.65
#